data_55b7cfa2c517b960fb6909144340a7aa
#
_entry.id   55b7cfa2c517b960fb6909144340a7aa
#
_cell.length_a   1.000
_cell.length_b   1.000
_cell.length_c   1.000
_cell.angle_alpha   90.00
_cell.angle_beta   90.00
_cell.angle_gamma   90.00
#
_symmetry.space_group_name_H-M   'P 1'
#
loop_
_entity.id
_entity.type
_entity.pdbx_description
1 polymer ?
#
loop_
_entity_poly.entity_id
_entity_poly.type
_entity_poly.pdbx_seq_one_letter_code
_entity_poly.pdbx_strand_id
1 'polypeptide(L)'
;MHRDNHLMSSLQYSLEEICNCNDKQKESKIITELLTLAKERNELVQKEQAENKVLASTGNSVIDGALLNMYIKASAHEINFDLIANTDINYLINHFLSQTELETLLCDHIKDAVIAVESTGKRDGNILTSVSSVDGIYEISVSDNGIEFETDTLQKLGTERVTTHKESGGNGIGFMTTFDTLKNSKASLIITEYEPDKPFTKTVTFRFDGQGNFIIRSYRCEILKEKIIREDILITYN
;
A
#
# COMPACT_ATOMS: atom_id res chain seq x y z
N MET A 1 21.74 11.59 -20.92
CA MET A 1 22.82 11.04 -21.78
C MET A 1 24.24 11.17 -21.21
N HIS A 2 24.76 12.35 -20.83
CA HIS A 2 26.14 12.45 -20.31
C HIS A 2 26.38 11.76 -18.95
N ARG A 3 25.43 11.81 -18.02
CA ARG A 3 25.54 11.16 -16.69
C ARG A 3 25.56 9.64 -16.76
N ASP A 4 24.80 9.05 -17.66
CA ASP A 4 24.71 7.59 -17.80
C ASP A 4 25.99 6.98 -18.38
N ASN A 5 26.67 7.69 -19.28
CA ASN A 5 27.96 7.27 -19.82
C ASN A 5 29.06 7.25 -18.76
N HIS A 6 29.08 8.21 -17.82
CA HIS A 6 30.04 8.21 -16.72
C HIS A 6 29.80 7.06 -15.73
N LEU A 7 28.53 6.73 -15.45
CA LEU A 7 28.18 5.61 -14.57
C LEU A 7 28.58 4.27 -15.21
N MET A 8 28.26 4.08 -16.49
CA MET A 8 28.64 2.86 -17.23
C MET A 8 30.15 2.67 -17.29
N SER A 9 30.90 3.75 -17.51
CA SER A 9 32.37 3.70 -17.49
C SER A 9 32.94 3.37 -16.11
N SER A 10 32.34 3.91 -15.05
CA SER A 10 32.73 3.61 -13.66
C SER A 10 32.40 2.16 -13.29
N LEU A 11 31.24 1.65 -13.69
CA LEU A 11 30.84 0.25 -13.47
C LEU A 11 31.78 -0.70 -14.21
N GLN A 12 32.10 -0.40 -15.47
CA GLN A 12 33.02 -1.21 -16.27
C GLN A 12 34.42 -1.27 -15.63
N TYR A 13 34.97 -0.12 -15.21
CA TYR A 13 36.25 -0.04 -14.53
C TYR A 13 36.26 -0.85 -13.24
N SER A 14 35.22 -0.73 -12.41
CA SER A 14 35.13 -1.46 -11.15
C SER A 14 34.96 -2.97 -11.35
N LEU A 15 34.27 -3.42 -12.40
CA LEU A 15 34.17 -4.82 -12.78
C LEU A 15 35.53 -5.37 -13.25
N GLU A 16 36.27 -4.61 -14.04
CA GLU A 16 37.64 -4.97 -14.45
C GLU A 16 38.59 -5.06 -13.26
N GLU A 17 38.45 -4.16 -12.27
CA GLU A 17 39.24 -4.19 -11.03
C GLU A 17 38.91 -5.41 -10.19
N ILE A 18 37.64 -5.83 -10.10
CA ILE A 18 37.22 -7.07 -9.43
C ILE A 18 37.81 -8.29 -10.11
N CYS A 19 37.74 -8.36 -11.46
CA CYS A 19 38.27 -9.50 -12.24
C CYS A 19 39.77 -9.68 -12.07
N ASN A 20 40.51 -8.59 -11.81
CA ASN A 20 41.96 -8.60 -11.63
C ASN A 20 42.41 -8.62 -10.17
N CYS A 21 41.46 -8.65 -9.20
CA CYS A 21 41.75 -8.58 -7.79
C CYS A 21 41.98 -9.98 -7.21
N ASN A 22 43.15 -10.20 -6.59
CA ASN A 22 43.46 -11.42 -5.87
C ASN A 22 43.21 -11.31 -4.33
N ASP A 23 42.71 -10.19 -3.87
CA ASP A 23 42.42 -9.90 -2.47
C ASP A 23 40.90 -9.87 -2.23
N LYS A 24 40.41 -10.89 -1.52
CA LYS A 24 38.99 -11.04 -1.19
C LYS A 24 38.39 -9.87 -0.37
N GLN A 25 39.20 -9.20 0.46
CA GLN A 25 38.72 -8.06 1.22
C GLN A 25 38.52 -6.82 0.33
N LYS A 26 39.44 -6.62 -0.60
CA LYS A 26 39.35 -5.53 -1.59
C LYS A 26 38.20 -5.78 -2.56
N GLU A 27 38.03 -7.00 -3.03
CA GLU A 27 36.91 -7.43 -3.87
C GLU A 27 35.57 -7.16 -3.19
N SER A 28 35.40 -7.61 -1.94
CA SER A 28 34.17 -7.39 -1.17
C SER A 28 33.84 -5.89 -0.97
N LYS A 29 34.86 -5.06 -0.79
CA LYS A 29 34.67 -3.62 -0.64
C LYS A 29 34.18 -2.99 -1.94
N ILE A 30 34.79 -3.33 -3.08
CA ILE A 30 34.39 -2.83 -4.41
C ILE A 30 32.94 -3.26 -4.73
N ILE A 31 32.58 -4.51 -4.44
CA ILE A 31 31.20 -5.01 -4.63
C ILE A 31 30.22 -4.20 -3.77
N THR A 32 30.55 -3.93 -2.51
CA THR A 32 29.69 -3.14 -1.63
C THR A 32 29.49 -1.71 -2.13
N GLU A 33 30.56 -1.08 -2.60
CA GLU A 33 30.52 0.26 -3.20
C GLU A 33 29.67 0.29 -4.48
N LEU A 34 29.81 -0.72 -5.36
CA LEU A 34 28.99 -0.87 -6.58
C LEU A 34 27.50 -1.06 -6.27
N LEU A 35 27.17 -1.91 -5.27
CA LEU A 35 25.80 -2.12 -4.85
C LEU A 35 25.18 -0.84 -4.28
N THR A 36 25.95 -0.07 -3.54
CA THR A 36 25.50 1.23 -3.00
C THR A 36 25.22 2.22 -4.12
N LEU A 37 26.14 2.37 -5.07
CA LEU A 37 25.96 3.25 -6.24
C LEU A 37 24.78 2.83 -7.12
N ALA A 38 24.60 1.53 -7.34
CA ALA A 38 23.47 1.00 -8.10
C ALA A 38 22.14 1.31 -7.41
N LYS A 39 22.10 1.18 -6.07
CA LYS A 39 20.92 1.50 -5.27
C LYS A 39 20.58 3.00 -5.33
N GLU A 40 21.57 3.86 -5.09
CA GLU A 40 21.40 5.33 -5.19
C GLU A 40 20.91 5.75 -6.57
N ARG A 41 21.46 5.14 -7.64
CA ARG A 41 21.02 5.45 -9.01
C ARG A 41 19.60 4.99 -9.28
N ASN A 42 19.24 3.80 -8.81
CA ASN A 42 17.88 3.29 -8.94
C ASN A 42 16.88 4.21 -8.21
N GLU A 43 17.19 4.65 -7.00
CA GLU A 43 16.38 5.61 -6.25
C GLU A 43 16.21 6.95 -7.00
N LEU A 44 17.27 7.45 -7.65
CA LEU A 44 17.20 8.67 -8.48
C LEU A 44 16.32 8.48 -9.73
N VAL A 45 16.48 7.36 -10.43
CA VAL A 45 15.68 7.06 -11.64
C VAL A 45 14.20 6.92 -11.26
N GLN A 46 13.90 6.24 -10.16
CA GLN A 46 12.54 6.10 -9.66
C GLN A 46 11.93 7.44 -9.26
N LYS A 47 12.72 8.30 -8.62
CA LYS A 47 12.28 9.66 -8.28
C LYS A 47 12.01 10.48 -9.54
N GLU A 48 12.89 10.44 -10.55
CA GLU A 48 12.69 11.11 -11.84
C GLU A 48 11.43 10.58 -12.59
N GLN A 49 11.16 9.28 -12.52
CA GLN A 49 9.95 8.67 -13.09
C GLN A 49 8.69 9.07 -12.33
N ALA A 50 8.76 9.12 -11.01
CA ALA A 50 7.67 9.56 -10.16
C ALA A 50 7.34 11.06 -10.35
N GLU A 51 8.35 11.91 -10.50
CA GLU A 51 8.19 13.35 -10.75
C GLU A 51 7.50 13.63 -12.09
N ASN A 52 7.55 12.71 -13.05
CA ASN A 52 6.87 12.82 -14.34
C ASN A 52 5.41 12.35 -14.35
N LYS A 53 4.98 11.60 -13.32
CA LYS A 53 3.56 11.20 -13.19
C LYS A 53 2.81 12.22 -12.33
N VAL A 54 1.87 12.90 -12.94
CA VAL A 54 0.97 13.80 -12.21
C VAL A 54 -0.14 12.96 -11.58
N LEU A 55 -0.08 12.76 -10.27
CA LEU A 55 -1.20 12.18 -9.51
C LEU A 55 -2.35 13.20 -9.40
N ALA A 56 -3.58 12.70 -9.29
CA ALA A 56 -4.72 13.55 -8.97
C ALA A 56 -4.48 14.26 -7.62
N SER A 57 -4.86 15.54 -7.52
CA SER A 57 -4.78 16.27 -6.26
C SER A 57 -6.02 16.01 -5.42
N THR A 58 -5.83 15.80 -4.12
CA THR A 58 -6.89 15.67 -3.13
C THR A 58 -7.37 17.03 -2.59
N GLY A 59 -6.70 18.11 -2.97
CA GLY A 59 -6.94 19.46 -2.43
C GLY A 59 -6.19 19.76 -1.12
N ASN A 60 -5.41 18.82 -0.61
CA ASN A 60 -4.59 18.99 0.58
C ASN A 60 -3.12 18.61 0.30
N SER A 61 -2.23 19.58 0.35
CA SER A 61 -0.82 19.41 -0.04
C SER A 61 -0.05 18.39 0.83
N VAL A 62 -0.41 18.22 2.09
CA VAL A 62 0.24 17.25 2.98
C VAL A 62 -0.17 15.83 2.59
N ILE A 63 -1.46 15.60 2.35
CA ILE A 63 -1.98 14.32 1.87
C ILE A 63 -1.45 14.00 0.47
N ASP A 64 -1.43 15.00 -0.43
CA ASP A 64 -0.85 14.83 -1.78
C ASP A 64 0.63 14.42 -1.71
N GLY A 65 1.40 15.02 -0.78
CA GLY A 65 2.80 14.65 -0.53
C GLY A 65 2.96 13.23 0.02
N ALA A 66 2.10 12.81 0.94
CA ALA A 66 2.08 11.44 1.47
C ALA A 66 1.74 10.42 0.38
N LEU A 67 0.72 10.68 -0.45
CA LEU A 67 0.32 9.83 -1.58
C LEU A 67 1.41 9.75 -2.66
N LEU A 68 2.09 10.86 -2.95
CA LEU A 68 3.25 10.86 -3.86
C LEU A 68 4.38 9.97 -3.31
N ASN A 69 4.65 10.01 -2.01
CA ASN A 69 5.64 9.13 -1.39
C ASN A 69 5.23 7.64 -1.50
N MET A 70 3.95 7.32 -1.34
CA MET A 70 3.45 5.95 -1.54
C MET A 70 3.55 5.52 -3.01
N TYR A 71 3.26 6.41 -3.95
CA TYR A 71 3.48 6.17 -5.38
C TYR A 71 4.95 5.85 -5.69
N ILE A 72 5.89 6.64 -5.14
CA ILE A 72 7.33 6.40 -5.31
C ILE A 72 7.71 5.01 -4.78
N LYS A 73 7.20 4.63 -3.60
CA LYS A 73 7.45 3.31 -3.03
C LYS A 73 6.88 2.19 -3.89
N ALA A 74 5.63 2.30 -4.34
CA ALA A 74 5.02 1.31 -5.22
C ALA A 74 5.80 1.17 -6.54
N SER A 75 6.19 2.29 -7.14
CA SER A 75 7.01 2.32 -8.37
C SER A 75 8.38 1.67 -8.18
N ALA A 76 8.98 1.76 -6.98
CA ALA A 76 10.22 1.09 -6.63
C ALA A 76 10.14 -0.44 -6.72
N HIS A 77 8.94 -0.98 -6.60
CA HIS A 77 8.63 -2.41 -6.70
C HIS A 77 7.96 -2.79 -8.03
N GLU A 78 8.05 -1.91 -9.04
CA GLU A 78 7.42 -2.08 -10.37
C GLU A 78 5.88 -2.24 -10.29
N ILE A 79 5.25 -1.70 -9.23
CA ILE A 79 3.80 -1.74 -9.03
C ILE A 79 3.18 -0.48 -9.63
N ASN A 80 2.17 -0.66 -10.48
CA ASN A 80 1.38 0.45 -10.98
C ASN A 80 0.48 0.99 -9.86
N PHE A 81 0.56 2.29 -9.61
CA PHE A 81 -0.24 2.97 -8.61
C PHE A 81 -1.07 4.07 -9.26
N ASP A 82 -2.38 4.03 -9.09
CA ASP A 82 -3.31 5.04 -9.57
C ASP A 82 -4.07 5.69 -8.41
N LEU A 83 -4.35 6.98 -8.57
CA LEU A 83 -5.13 7.78 -7.63
C LEU A 83 -6.31 8.44 -8.33
N ILE A 84 -7.51 8.21 -7.82
CA ILE A 84 -8.73 8.93 -8.19
C ILE A 84 -9.15 9.80 -7.00
N ALA A 85 -9.22 11.11 -7.21
CA ALA A 85 -9.68 12.07 -6.20
C ALA A 85 -10.83 12.90 -6.79
N ASN A 86 -12.05 12.53 -6.45
CA ASN A 86 -13.27 13.14 -6.99
C ASN A 86 -13.97 14.06 -5.98
N THR A 87 -13.33 14.36 -4.85
CA THR A 87 -13.90 15.20 -3.79
C THR A 87 -12.81 15.95 -3.04
N ASP A 88 -13.18 17.04 -2.37
CA ASP A 88 -12.29 17.79 -1.50
C ASP A 88 -12.08 17.06 -0.17
N ILE A 89 -10.88 16.57 0.05
CA ILE A 89 -10.51 15.82 1.26
C ILE A 89 -10.47 16.69 2.52
N ASN A 90 -10.37 18.02 2.37
CA ASN A 90 -10.37 18.93 3.52
C ASN A 90 -11.70 18.90 4.29
N TYR A 91 -12.80 18.55 3.64
CA TYR A 91 -14.06 18.34 4.35
C TYR A 91 -13.96 17.16 5.32
N LEU A 92 -13.37 16.03 4.89
CA LEU A 92 -13.11 14.87 5.78
C LEU A 92 -12.27 15.27 6.99
N ILE A 93 -11.16 16.01 6.75
CA ILE A 93 -10.23 16.45 7.79
C ILE A 93 -10.91 17.37 8.81
N ASN A 94 -11.83 18.21 8.36
CA ASN A 94 -12.50 19.17 9.22
C ASN A 94 -13.68 18.59 10.01
N HIS A 95 -14.25 17.43 9.60
CA HIS A 95 -15.51 16.94 10.14
C HIS A 95 -15.43 15.54 10.74
N PHE A 96 -14.52 14.68 10.28
CA PHE A 96 -14.52 13.27 10.65
C PHE A 96 -13.25 12.79 11.34
N LEU A 97 -12.09 13.23 10.88
CA LEU A 97 -10.78 12.79 11.43
C LEU A 97 -9.71 13.86 11.20
N SER A 98 -8.68 13.84 12.03
CA SER A 98 -7.54 14.74 11.85
C SER A 98 -6.73 14.41 10.60
N GLN A 99 -5.95 15.38 10.11
CA GLN A 99 -5.05 15.18 8.97
C GLN A 99 -4.06 14.04 9.21
N THR A 100 -3.52 13.91 10.42
CA THR A 100 -2.59 12.84 10.79
C THR A 100 -3.26 11.46 10.79
N GLU A 101 -4.50 11.36 11.28
CA GLU A 101 -5.26 10.11 11.23
C GLU A 101 -5.54 9.69 9.78
N LEU A 102 -5.91 10.63 8.91
CA LEU A 102 -6.14 10.37 7.50
C LEU A 102 -4.86 9.94 6.78
N GLU A 103 -3.74 10.64 7.02
CA GLU A 103 -2.44 10.29 6.47
C GLU A 103 -2.03 8.86 6.89
N THR A 104 -2.14 8.56 8.18
CA THR A 104 -1.83 7.23 8.73
C THR A 104 -2.71 6.16 8.08
N LEU A 105 -4.03 6.40 8.02
CA LEU A 105 -4.99 5.48 7.42
C LEU A 105 -4.63 5.14 5.97
N LEU A 106 -4.37 6.17 5.14
CA LEU A 106 -3.99 5.99 3.74
C LEU A 106 -2.66 5.27 3.60
N CYS A 107 -1.62 5.75 4.29
CA CYS A 107 -0.26 5.22 4.16
C CYS A 107 -0.15 3.76 4.63
N ASP A 108 -0.81 3.39 5.72
CA ASP A 108 -0.76 2.03 6.24
C ASP A 108 -1.42 1.04 5.27
N HIS A 109 -2.62 1.37 4.78
CA HIS A 109 -3.32 0.47 3.86
C HIS A 109 -2.72 0.41 2.46
N ILE A 110 -2.12 1.50 1.95
CA ILE A 110 -1.36 1.45 0.70
C ILE A 110 -0.08 0.62 0.88
N LYS A 111 0.60 0.74 2.02
CA LYS A 111 1.76 -0.09 2.34
C LYS A 111 1.41 -1.57 2.40
N ASP A 112 0.29 -1.92 3.04
CA ASP A 112 -0.21 -3.30 3.11
C ASP A 112 -0.55 -3.83 1.71
N ALA A 113 -1.12 -2.98 0.84
CA ALA A 113 -1.38 -3.32 -0.56
C ALA A 113 -0.07 -3.58 -1.33
N VAL A 114 0.96 -2.75 -1.16
CA VAL A 114 2.29 -2.96 -1.76
C VAL A 114 2.86 -4.32 -1.35
N ILE A 115 2.86 -4.63 -0.05
CA ILE A 115 3.36 -5.91 0.48
C ILE A 115 2.56 -7.09 -0.09
N ALA A 116 1.24 -6.96 -0.18
CA ALA A 116 0.38 -8.01 -0.72
C ALA A 116 0.65 -8.28 -2.20
N VAL A 117 0.88 -7.22 -3.00
CA VAL A 117 1.23 -7.34 -4.42
C VAL A 117 2.61 -7.97 -4.59
N GLU A 118 3.62 -7.51 -3.86
CA GLU A 118 4.97 -8.09 -3.87
C GLU A 118 4.95 -9.60 -3.55
N SER A 119 4.12 -9.99 -2.59
CA SER A 119 3.99 -11.38 -2.15
C SER A 119 3.45 -12.31 -3.25
N THR A 120 2.87 -11.78 -4.33
CA THR A 120 2.48 -12.59 -5.50
C THR A 120 3.65 -13.03 -6.36
N GLY A 121 4.78 -12.30 -6.32
CA GLY A 121 5.91 -12.48 -7.23
C GLY A 121 5.62 -12.15 -8.70
N LYS A 122 4.47 -11.56 -9.02
CA LYS A 122 4.05 -11.20 -10.37
C LYS A 122 4.56 -9.80 -10.74
N ARG A 123 4.69 -9.53 -12.05
CA ARG A 123 5.14 -8.22 -12.59
C ARG A 123 4.01 -7.27 -12.98
N ASP A 124 2.75 -7.70 -12.85
CA ASP A 124 1.55 -6.95 -13.22
C ASP A 124 0.84 -6.37 -11.99
N GLY A 125 1.63 -5.93 -11.00
CA GLY A 125 1.13 -5.34 -9.76
C GLY A 125 0.35 -4.05 -10.01
N ASN A 126 -0.84 -3.95 -9.42
CA ASN A 126 -1.71 -2.79 -9.53
C ASN A 126 -2.30 -2.41 -8.16
N ILE A 127 -2.24 -1.12 -7.85
CA ILE A 127 -2.90 -0.52 -6.69
C ILE A 127 -3.71 0.69 -7.18
N LEU A 128 -4.96 0.76 -6.78
CA LEU A 128 -5.84 1.90 -7.00
C LEU A 128 -6.29 2.46 -5.66
N THR A 129 -5.95 3.72 -5.40
CA THR A 129 -6.51 4.49 -4.28
C THR A 129 -7.60 5.42 -4.81
N SER A 130 -8.76 5.42 -4.17
CA SER A 130 -9.87 6.32 -4.55
C SER A 130 -10.35 7.10 -3.35
N VAL A 131 -10.59 8.40 -3.56
CA VAL A 131 -11.25 9.30 -2.63
C VAL A 131 -12.45 9.89 -3.35
N SER A 132 -13.65 9.59 -2.86
CA SER A 132 -14.90 9.98 -3.50
C SER A 132 -15.96 10.42 -2.49
N SER A 133 -16.99 11.09 -2.97
CA SER A 133 -18.18 11.42 -2.18
C SER A 133 -19.42 11.25 -3.05
N VAL A 134 -20.42 10.53 -2.54
CA VAL A 134 -21.72 10.37 -3.17
C VAL A 134 -22.80 10.66 -2.13
N ASP A 135 -23.70 11.57 -2.43
CA ASP A 135 -24.81 11.99 -1.54
C ASP A 135 -24.35 12.43 -0.12
N GLY A 136 -23.16 13.06 -0.05
CA GLY A 136 -22.57 13.52 1.21
C GLY A 136 -21.89 12.43 2.04
N ILE A 137 -21.87 11.19 1.56
CA ILE A 137 -21.12 10.09 2.16
C ILE A 137 -19.74 10.04 1.50
N TYR A 138 -18.70 10.19 2.30
CA TYR A 138 -17.32 10.11 1.84
C TYR A 138 -16.83 8.66 1.92
N GLU A 139 -16.10 8.27 0.90
CA GLU A 139 -15.45 6.97 0.83
C GLU A 139 -13.99 7.11 0.43
N ILE A 140 -13.13 6.40 1.14
CA ILE A 140 -11.73 6.18 0.78
C ILE A 140 -11.57 4.69 0.56
N SER A 141 -10.98 4.29 -0.55
CA SER A 141 -10.72 2.88 -0.82
C SER A 141 -9.32 2.65 -1.35
N VAL A 142 -8.74 1.51 -0.97
CA VAL A 142 -7.49 0.99 -1.50
C VAL A 142 -7.77 -0.39 -2.07
N SER A 143 -7.58 -0.54 -3.38
CA SER A 143 -7.76 -1.79 -4.12
C SER A 143 -6.40 -2.28 -4.59
N ASP A 144 -6.14 -3.58 -4.51
CA ASP A 144 -4.92 -4.20 -5.00
C ASP A 144 -5.19 -5.56 -5.65
N ASN A 145 -4.29 -5.99 -6.54
CA ASN A 145 -4.29 -7.32 -7.14
C ASN A 145 -3.27 -8.27 -6.51
N GLY A 146 -2.94 -8.01 -5.24
CA GLY A 146 -2.04 -8.82 -4.44
C GLY A 146 -2.64 -10.15 -3.96
N ILE A 147 -2.00 -10.76 -2.97
CA ILE A 147 -2.53 -11.96 -2.31
C ILE A 147 -3.82 -11.63 -1.54
N GLU A 148 -4.69 -12.62 -1.43
CA GLU A 148 -5.90 -12.56 -0.60
C GLU A 148 -5.54 -12.46 0.89
N PHE A 149 -6.51 -12.04 1.71
CA PHE A 149 -6.35 -12.17 3.16
C PHE A 149 -6.38 -13.65 3.57
N GLU A 150 -5.55 -14.03 4.54
CA GLU A 150 -5.69 -15.32 5.20
C GLU A 150 -7.04 -15.37 5.92
N THR A 151 -7.73 -16.51 5.80
CA THR A 151 -9.04 -16.73 6.44
C THR A 151 -8.98 -16.48 7.95
N ASP A 152 -7.94 -16.96 8.60
CA ASP A 152 -7.76 -16.80 10.05
C ASP A 152 -7.54 -15.32 10.43
N THR A 153 -6.90 -14.54 9.56
CA THR A 153 -6.75 -13.09 9.72
C THR A 153 -8.08 -12.37 9.64
N LEU A 154 -8.90 -12.67 8.61
CA LEU A 154 -10.24 -12.07 8.47
C LEU A 154 -11.14 -12.37 9.68
N GLN A 155 -11.04 -13.57 10.25
CA GLN A 155 -11.83 -13.97 11.41
C GLN A 155 -11.46 -13.21 12.70
N LYS A 156 -10.21 -12.76 12.80
CA LYS A 156 -9.65 -12.11 13.99
C LYS A 156 -9.57 -10.60 13.88
N LEU A 157 -9.79 -10.05 12.66
CA LEU A 157 -9.75 -8.61 12.43
C LEU A 157 -10.70 -7.88 13.39
N GLY A 158 -10.20 -6.84 14.04
CA GLY A 158 -10.93 -6.02 14.98
C GLY A 158 -11.09 -6.59 16.39
N THR A 159 -10.78 -7.88 16.61
CA THR A 159 -10.89 -8.52 17.94
C THR A 159 -9.52 -8.81 18.56
N GLU A 160 -8.53 -9.10 17.74
CA GLU A 160 -7.17 -9.40 18.16
C GLU A 160 -6.15 -8.64 17.30
N ARG A 161 -4.91 -8.51 17.80
CA ARG A 161 -3.78 -8.03 16.97
C ARG A 161 -3.41 -9.12 15.97
N VAL A 162 -3.80 -8.94 14.73
CA VAL A 162 -3.47 -9.86 13.64
C VAL A 162 -2.63 -9.18 12.58
N THR A 163 -1.73 -9.92 11.99
CA THR A 163 -0.94 -9.50 10.83
C THR A 163 -0.77 -10.67 9.88
N THR A 164 -0.98 -10.43 8.60
CA THR A 164 -0.66 -11.35 7.51
C THR A 164 0.83 -11.35 7.16
N HIS A 165 1.61 -10.41 7.72
CA HIS A 165 2.99 -10.14 7.32
C HIS A 165 3.99 -10.35 8.44
N LYS A 166 3.82 -11.38 9.28
CA LYS A 166 4.72 -11.67 10.42
C LYS A 166 6.17 -11.84 10.00
N GLU A 167 6.43 -12.50 8.87
CA GLU A 167 7.78 -12.76 8.36
C GLU A 167 8.42 -11.52 7.72
N SER A 168 7.62 -10.55 7.23
CA SER A 168 8.06 -9.29 6.62
C SER A 168 8.01 -8.08 7.57
N GLY A 169 7.87 -8.30 8.88
CA GLY A 169 7.92 -7.25 9.90
C GLY A 169 6.59 -6.56 10.18
N GLY A 170 5.47 -7.15 9.78
CA GLY A 170 4.13 -6.67 10.13
C GLY A 170 3.82 -6.85 11.61
N ASN A 171 3.48 -5.76 12.31
CA ASN A 171 3.25 -5.75 13.76
C ASN A 171 1.78 -6.02 14.14
N GLY A 172 0.86 -6.15 13.17
CA GLY A 172 -0.58 -6.27 13.41
C GLY A 172 -1.22 -5.03 14.04
N ILE A 173 -0.50 -3.90 14.04
CA ILE A 173 -0.95 -2.65 14.66
C ILE A 173 -1.82 -1.85 13.67
N GLY A 174 -1.58 -1.94 12.35
CA GLY A 174 -2.25 -1.12 11.35
C GLY A 174 -3.78 -1.20 11.41
N PHE A 175 -4.35 -2.40 11.42
CA PHE A 175 -5.80 -2.55 11.53
C PHE A 175 -6.35 -2.12 12.89
N MET A 176 -5.60 -2.28 13.99
CA MET A 176 -6.06 -1.81 15.31
C MET A 176 -6.16 -0.28 15.34
N THR A 177 -5.15 0.42 14.85
CA THR A 177 -5.18 1.89 14.68
C THR A 177 -6.33 2.31 13.78
N THR A 178 -6.56 1.57 12.69
CA THR A 178 -7.70 1.79 11.78
C THR A 178 -9.03 1.68 12.53
N PHE A 179 -9.25 0.62 13.30
CA PHE A 179 -10.49 0.45 14.07
C PHE A 179 -10.70 1.59 15.07
N ASP A 180 -9.65 2.03 15.77
CA ASP A 180 -9.74 3.15 16.72
C ASP A 180 -10.13 4.45 16.00
N THR A 181 -9.50 4.75 14.85
CA THR A 181 -9.81 5.92 14.02
C THR A 181 -11.24 5.88 13.50
N LEU A 182 -11.68 4.73 12.96
CA LEU A 182 -13.04 4.57 12.41
C LEU A 182 -14.11 4.62 13.48
N LYS A 183 -13.84 4.06 14.67
CA LYS A 183 -14.74 4.14 15.81
C LYS A 183 -14.98 5.59 16.23
N ASN A 184 -13.92 6.40 16.33
CA ASN A 184 -14.01 7.81 16.71
C ASN A 184 -14.79 8.64 15.69
N SER A 185 -14.63 8.36 14.41
CA SER A 185 -15.34 9.03 13.30
C SER A 185 -16.70 8.41 12.96
N LYS A 186 -17.10 7.31 13.63
CA LYS A 186 -18.29 6.51 13.31
C LYS A 186 -18.33 6.06 11.85
N ALA A 187 -17.17 5.83 11.27
CA ALA A 187 -17.04 5.36 9.90
C ALA A 187 -17.10 3.84 9.83
N SER A 188 -17.64 3.32 8.75
CA SER A 188 -17.70 1.88 8.48
C SER A 188 -16.43 1.40 7.78
N LEU A 189 -15.97 0.19 8.12
CA LEU A 189 -14.92 -0.55 7.41
C LEU A 189 -15.57 -1.64 6.56
N ILE A 190 -15.28 -1.65 5.27
CA ILE A 190 -15.77 -2.66 4.34
C ILE A 190 -14.56 -3.31 3.67
N ILE A 191 -14.41 -4.61 3.81
CA ILE A 191 -13.43 -5.42 3.09
C ILE A 191 -14.16 -6.22 2.04
N THR A 192 -13.76 -6.06 0.78
CA THR A 192 -14.33 -6.82 -0.34
C THR A 192 -13.22 -7.63 -1.01
N GLU A 193 -13.41 -8.95 -1.15
CA GLU A 193 -12.57 -9.83 -1.95
C GLU A 193 -13.35 -10.25 -3.20
N TYR A 194 -12.66 -10.23 -4.34
CA TYR A 194 -13.24 -10.47 -5.65
C TYR A 194 -12.82 -11.82 -6.20
N GLU A 195 -13.61 -12.35 -7.12
CA GLU A 195 -13.28 -13.55 -7.89
C GLU A 195 -11.98 -13.37 -8.69
N PRO A 196 -11.24 -14.47 -8.97
CA PRO A 196 -9.91 -14.40 -9.60
C PRO A 196 -9.88 -13.80 -11.01
N ASP A 197 -11.02 -13.64 -11.68
CA ASP A 197 -11.15 -13.04 -13.01
C ASP A 197 -11.27 -11.50 -12.97
N LYS A 198 -11.33 -10.92 -11.79
CA LYS A 198 -11.44 -9.47 -11.60
C LYS A 198 -10.08 -8.78 -11.63
N PRO A 199 -10.03 -7.47 -11.98
CA PRO A 199 -8.78 -6.71 -12.05
C PRO A 199 -8.08 -6.52 -10.70
N PHE A 200 -8.83 -6.58 -9.62
CA PHE A 200 -8.33 -6.52 -8.25
C PHE A 200 -8.72 -7.77 -7.48
N THR A 201 -7.85 -8.17 -6.55
CA THR A 201 -8.11 -9.28 -5.63
C THR A 201 -8.98 -8.83 -4.47
N LYS A 202 -8.72 -7.62 -3.97
CA LYS A 202 -9.46 -7.08 -2.84
C LYS A 202 -9.52 -5.56 -2.82
N THR A 203 -10.45 -5.03 -2.04
CA THR A 203 -10.59 -3.62 -1.72
C THR A 203 -10.86 -3.44 -0.23
N VAL A 204 -10.14 -2.52 0.41
CA VAL A 204 -10.42 -2.04 1.75
C VAL A 204 -11.05 -0.65 1.61
N THR A 205 -12.27 -0.46 2.12
CA THR A 205 -13.04 0.79 2.02
C THR A 205 -13.37 1.33 3.40
N PHE A 206 -13.11 2.61 3.59
CA PHE A 206 -13.47 3.42 4.76
C PHE A 206 -14.62 4.33 4.33
N ARG A 207 -15.80 4.08 4.89
CA ARG A 207 -17.02 4.79 4.54
C ARG A 207 -17.52 5.63 5.70
N PHE A 208 -17.53 6.93 5.52
CA PHE A 208 -17.92 7.92 6.55
C PHE A 208 -19.44 8.13 6.53
N ASP A 209 -20.18 7.08 6.91
CA ASP A 209 -21.64 6.99 6.86
C ASP A 209 -22.32 7.16 8.23
N GLY A 210 -21.56 7.32 9.30
CA GLY A 210 -22.06 7.45 10.64
C GLY A 210 -22.60 6.13 11.26
N GLN A 211 -22.39 4.98 10.59
CA GLN A 211 -22.95 3.69 11.03
C GLN A 211 -21.98 2.87 11.88
N GLY A 212 -20.67 3.06 11.70
CA GLY A 212 -19.64 2.33 12.44
C GLY A 212 -19.67 0.81 12.24
N ASN A 213 -20.01 0.35 11.02
CA ASN A 213 -20.12 -1.06 10.72
C ASN A 213 -18.76 -1.65 10.29
N PHE A 214 -18.55 -2.94 10.61
CA PHE A 214 -17.49 -3.74 10.01
C PHE A 214 -18.11 -4.83 9.13
N ILE A 215 -17.83 -4.78 7.83
CA ILE A 215 -18.44 -5.65 6.82
C ILE A 215 -17.33 -6.35 6.03
N ILE A 216 -17.41 -7.68 5.96
CA ILE A 216 -16.57 -8.49 5.07
C ILE A 216 -17.46 -9.10 3.99
N ARG A 217 -17.11 -8.87 2.73
CA ARG A 217 -17.71 -9.47 1.54
C ARG A 217 -16.64 -10.26 0.81
N SER A 218 -16.81 -11.56 0.69
CA SER A 218 -15.83 -12.40 0.02
C SER A 218 -16.52 -13.38 -0.90
N TYR A 219 -15.97 -13.55 -2.11
CA TYR A 219 -16.42 -14.62 -3.02
C TYR A 219 -16.16 -16.01 -2.44
N ARG A 220 -15.26 -16.12 -1.45
CA ARG A 220 -14.94 -17.36 -0.73
C ARG A 220 -15.90 -17.65 0.43
N CYS A 221 -17.08 -17.03 0.43
CA CYS A 221 -18.05 -17.15 1.53
C CYS A 221 -18.40 -18.61 1.87
N GLU A 222 -18.46 -19.51 0.90
CA GLU A 222 -18.71 -20.95 1.15
C GLU A 222 -17.59 -21.58 2.00
N ILE A 223 -16.32 -21.25 1.71
CA ILE A 223 -15.16 -21.74 2.46
C ILE A 223 -15.08 -21.07 3.82
N LEU A 224 -15.45 -19.79 3.89
CA LEU A 224 -15.48 -19.03 5.13
C LEU A 224 -16.66 -19.40 6.01
N LYS A 225 -17.80 -19.87 5.45
CA LYS A 225 -19.00 -20.29 6.20
C LYS A 225 -18.76 -21.48 7.12
N GLU A 226 -17.85 -22.37 6.81
CA GLU A 226 -17.45 -23.42 7.76
C GLU A 226 -16.78 -22.86 9.01
N LYS A 227 -16.19 -21.64 8.93
CA LYS A 227 -15.46 -20.97 10.01
C LYS A 227 -16.13 -19.68 10.49
N ILE A 228 -16.87 -18.99 9.61
CA ILE A 228 -17.56 -17.72 9.89
C ILE A 228 -19.05 -17.93 9.58
N ILE A 229 -19.89 -17.78 10.56
CA ILE A 229 -21.33 -18.16 10.55
C ILE A 229 -22.20 -17.33 9.58
N ARG A 230 -21.67 -16.35 8.81
CA ARG A 230 -22.46 -15.46 7.94
C ARG A 230 -21.68 -15.05 6.67
N GLU A 231 -22.39 -14.80 5.57
CA GLU A 231 -21.86 -14.25 4.31
C GLU A 231 -21.28 -12.85 4.45
N ASP A 232 -21.93 -12.04 5.29
CA ASP A 232 -21.43 -10.74 5.76
C ASP A 232 -21.29 -10.78 7.26
N ILE A 233 -20.12 -10.47 7.78
CA ILE A 233 -19.91 -10.24 9.20
C ILE A 233 -20.15 -8.76 9.43
N LEU A 234 -21.26 -8.47 10.11
CA LEU A 234 -21.57 -7.14 10.58
C LEU A 234 -21.19 -7.03 12.05
N ILE A 235 -20.11 -6.32 12.34
CA ILE A 235 -19.73 -5.98 13.71
C ILE A 235 -20.06 -4.50 13.90
N THR A 236 -21.01 -4.22 14.76
CA THR A 236 -21.35 -2.83 15.13
C THR A 236 -20.49 -2.42 16.32
N TYR A 237 -19.83 -1.28 16.23
CA TYR A 237 -19.10 -0.70 17.36
C TYR A 237 -20.11 -0.17 18.39
N ASN A 238 -20.05 -0.68 19.60
CA ASN A 238 -20.83 -0.20 20.74
C ASN A 238 -20.07 0.88 21.50
#